data_a5dabe4d85f1769e5b92afc01f168f6e
#
_entry.id   a5dabe4d85f1769e5b92afc01f168f6e
#
_cell.length_a   1.000
_cell.length_b   1.000
_cell.length_c   1.000
_cell.angle_alpha   90.00
_cell.angle_beta   90.00
_cell.angle_gamma   90.00
#
_symmetry.space_group_name_H-M   'P 1'
#
loop_
_entity.id
_entity.type
_entity.pdbx_description
1 polymer ?
#
loop_
_entity_poly.entity_id
_entity_poly.type
_entity_poly.pdbx_seq_one_letter_code
_entity_poly.pdbx_strand_id
1 'polypeptide(L)'
;MRMVLVFVLGVAFGFGLSQVPKMRTQLRASTHGGQRNATTNVNDLAHTQERFAFTAHAALEEVASLMGADKERLWAPGWNPKFIYPAPASDKQGMVFAVAHGDRNSVWVNTEFNRKMGRIQYVYVLPDMLATVITLQLTPEGRDTRVEVEYDRTALSAEQNAKVRGMAEQDRNAGAEWQQQINEYLQAHN
;
A
#
# COMPACT_ATOMS: atom_id res chain seq x y z
N MET A 1 7.25 21.32 -18.20
CA MET A 1 6.12 20.72 -17.48
C MET A 1 6.57 19.32 -17.07
N ARG A 2 7.10 19.17 -15.85
CA ARG A 2 7.57 17.87 -15.33
C ARG A 2 6.36 17.08 -14.88
N MET A 3 6.13 15.93 -15.50
CA MET A 3 5.08 14.97 -15.12
C MET A 3 5.52 14.37 -13.78
N VAL A 4 4.88 14.81 -12.69
CA VAL A 4 5.06 14.23 -11.36
C VAL A 4 4.33 12.89 -11.37
N LEU A 5 5.09 11.81 -11.36
CA LEU A 5 4.57 10.45 -11.23
C LEU A 5 4.17 10.27 -9.76
N VAL A 6 2.86 10.26 -9.51
CA VAL A 6 2.31 10.14 -8.16
C VAL A 6 2.38 8.67 -7.72
N PHE A 7 3.34 8.35 -6.86
CA PHE A 7 3.41 7.06 -6.17
C PHE A 7 2.68 7.17 -4.83
N VAL A 8 1.40 6.84 -4.82
CA VAL A 8 0.64 6.69 -3.58
C VAL A 8 0.95 5.33 -2.98
N LEU A 9 1.62 5.31 -1.83
CA LEU A 9 1.83 4.11 -0.97
C LEU A 9 2.02 2.80 -1.77
N GLY A 10 3.01 2.76 -2.65
CA GLY A 10 3.48 1.53 -3.30
C GLY A 10 2.51 0.85 -4.29
N VAL A 11 1.50 1.55 -4.85
CA VAL A 11 0.61 0.99 -5.88
C VAL A 11 0.58 1.88 -7.12
N ALA A 12 1.69 1.93 -7.85
CA ALA A 12 1.68 2.46 -9.20
C ALA A 12 1.08 1.41 -10.15
N PHE A 13 -0.16 1.58 -10.57
CA PHE A 13 -0.73 0.84 -11.69
C PHE A 13 -0.23 1.47 -13.00
N GLY A 14 0.88 0.96 -13.52
CA GLY A 14 1.26 1.20 -14.92
C GLY A 14 0.25 0.50 -15.84
N PHE A 15 -0.75 1.21 -16.34
CA PHE A 15 -1.55 0.75 -17.47
C PHE A 15 -0.73 0.88 -18.75
N GLY A 16 0.01 -0.17 -19.12
CA GLY A 16 0.44 -0.36 -20.49
C GLY A 16 -0.80 -0.63 -21.35
N LEU A 17 -1.13 0.30 -22.26
CA LEU A 17 -2.11 0.06 -23.32
C LEU A 17 -1.59 -1.08 -24.21
N SER A 18 -1.94 -2.31 -23.90
CA SER A 18 -1.76 -3.44 -24.80
C SER A 18 -2.89 -3.40 -25.83
N GLN A 19 -2.54 -3.13 -27.09
CA GLN A 19 -3.40 -3.25 -28.24
C GLN A 19 -3.94 -4.68 -28.33
N VAL A 20 -5.23 -4.84 -28.17
CA VAL A 20 -5.90 -6.15 -28.33
C VAL A 20 -6.07 -6.40 -29.83
N PRO A 21 -5.50 -7.47 -30.43
CA PRO A 21 -5.83 -7.84 -31.80
C PRO A 21 -7.26 -8.37 -31.87
N LYS A 22 -8.06 -7.83 -32.79
CA LYS A 22 -9.41 -8.33 -33.10
C LYS A 22 -9.31 -9.77 -33.61
N MET A 23 -9.66 -10.73 -32.79
CA MET A 23 -9.83 -12.14 -33.22
C MET A 23 -11.27 -12.39 -33.65
N ARG A 24 -11.41 -12.84 -34.88
CA ARG A 24 -12.67 -13.26 -35.52
C ARG A 24 -13.29 -14.44 -34.76
N THR A 25 -14.56 -14.29 -34.46
CA THR A 25 -15.42 -15.32 -33.88
C THR A 25 -15.57 -16.49 -34.85
N GLN A 26 -15.06 -17.65 -34.50
CA GLN A 26 -15.53 -18.95 -35.06
C GLN A 26 -16.32 -19.65 -33.95
N LEU A 27 -17.62 -19.75 -34.15
CA LEU A 27 -18.47 -20.66 -33.37
C LEU A 27 -18.07 -22.10 -33.65
N ARG A 28 -17.53 -22.79 -32.65
CA ARG A 28 -17.50 -24.24 -32.59
C ARG A 28 -18.18 -24.69 -31.30
N ALA A 29 -19.26 -25.44 -31.49
CA ALA A 29 -19.90 -26.15 -30.40
C ALA A 29 -18.89 -27.07 -29.74
N SER A 30 -18.72 -26.96 -28.43
CA SER A 30 -17.92 -27.87 -27.61
C SER A 30 -18.74 -28.41 -26.48
N THR A 31 -18.84 -29.69 -26.52
CA THR A 31 -19.30 -30.67 -25.54
C THR A 31 -18.87 -30.35 -24.11
N HIS A 32 -19.75 -30.67 -23.16
CA HIS A 32 -19.54 -30.66 -21.71
C HIS A 32 -18.22 -31.31 -21.31
N GLY A 33 -17.23 -30.48 -21.03
CA GLY A 33 -16.01 -30.88 -20.32
C GLY A 33 -16.08 -30.21 -18.93
N GLY A 34 -16.14 -31.03 -17.87
CA GLY A 34 -16.18 -30.58 -16.49
C GLY A 34 -15.05 -29.58 -16.21
N GLN A 35 -15.43 -28.40 -15.80
CA GLN A 35 -14.54 -27.36 -15.29
C GLN A 35 -13.93 -27.91 -13.99
N ARG A 36 -12.71 -28.45 -14.08
CA ARG A 36 -11.91 -28.74 -12.90
C ARG A 36 -11.56 -27.37 -12.32
N ASN A 37 -12.19 -27.02 -11.21
CA ASN A 37 -11.68 -25.96 -10.36
C ASN A 37 -10.26 -26.37 -9.97
N ALA A 38 -9.26 -25.75 -10.59
CA ALA A 38 -7.89 -25.89 -10.15
C ALA A 38 -7.85 -25.36 -8.72
N THR A 39 -7.77 -26.27 -7.74
CA THR A 39 -7.56 -25.91 -6.35
C THR A 39 -6.15 -25.30 -6.32
N THR A 40 -6.06 -23.98 -6.27
CA THR A 40 -4.79 -23.27 -6.09
C THR A 40 -4.19 -23.78 -4.79
N ASN A 41 -3.03 -24.43 -4.88
CA ASN A 41 -2.30 -24.83 -3.69
C ASN A 41 -1.79 -23.56 -3.02
N VAL A 42 -2.23 -23.28 -1.79
CA VAL A 42 -1.83 -22.09 -1.03
C VAL A 42 -0.31 -21.99 -0.86
N ASN A 43 0.42 -23.11 -0.95
CA ASN A 43 1.88 -23.14 -0.93
C ASN A 43 2.53 -22.55 -2.19
N ASP A 44 1.76 -22.33 -3.27
CA ASP A 44 2.25 -21.79 -4.54
C ASP A 44 2.01 -20.26 -4.65
N LEU A 45 1.39 -19.66 -3.65
CA LEU A 45 1.13 -18.21 -3.65
C LEU A 45 2.40 -17.43 -3.30
N ALA A 46 2.66 -16.37 -4.06
CA ALA A 46 3.78 -15.48 -3.79
C ALA A 46 3.59 -14.73 -2.48
N HIS A 47 4.66 -14.71 -1.70
CA HIS A 47 4.80 -13.92 -0.49
C HIS A 47 6.13 -13.15 -0.57
N THR A 48 6.11 -11.85 -0.24
CA THR A 48 7.28 -10.99 -0.21
C THR A 48 7.29 -10.18 1.07
N GLN A 49 8.49 -9.99 1.64
CA GLN A 49 8.72 -9.17 2.81
C GLN A 49 9.87 -8.22 2.50
N GLU A 50 9.58 -6.92 2.49
CA GLU A 50 10.56 -5.89 2.16
C GLU A 50 10.56 -4.79 3.20
N ARG A 51 11.73 -4.18 3.40
CA ARG A 51 11.93 -3.14 4.40
C ARG A 51 12.70 -1.98 3.83
N PHE A 52 12.38 -0.78 4.29
CA PHE A 52 13.21 0.39 4.14
C PHE A 52 13.21 1.21 5.43
N ALA A 53 14.14 2.13 5.53
CA ALA A 53 14.20 3.08 6.63
C ALA A 53 14.66 4.44 6.12
N PHE A 54 14.24 5.49 6.83
CA PHE A 54 14.68 6.87 6.57
C PHE A 54 14.66 7.69 7.87
N THR A 55 15.21 8.91 7.80
CA THR A 55 15.21 9.86 8.92
C THR A 55 14.26 11.02 8.62
N ALA A 56 13.29 11.23 9.51
CA ALA A 56 12.44 12.41 9.52
C ALA A 56 13.02 13.46 10.48
N HIS A 57 13.17 14.70 10.01
CA HIS A 57 13.84 15.79 10.74
C HIS A 57 12.91 16.50 11.72
N ALA A 58 12.32 15.73 12.63
CA ALA A 58 11.49 16.21 13.72
C ALA A 58 11.43 15.19 14.87
N ALA A 59 10.96 15.61 16.04
CA ALA A 59 10.78 14.74 17.19
C ALA A 59 9.71 13.66 16.95
N LEU A 60 9.82 12.53 17.66
CA LEU A 60 8.92 11.38 17.53
C LEU A 60 7.43 11.76 17.57
N GLU A 61 7.03 12.61 18.49
CA GLU A 61 5.63 13.02 18.66
C GLU A 61 5.09 13.71 17.40
N GLU A 62 5.89 14.59 16.81
CA GLU A 62 5.57 15.32 15.60
C GLU A 62 5.48 14.40 14.40
N VAL A 63 6.51 13.57 14.16
CA VAL A 63 6.53 12.60 13.05
C VAL A 63 5.38 11.60 13.20
N ALA A 64 5.14 11.06 14.40
CA ALA A 64 4.04 10.14 14.65
C ALA A 64 2.66 10.79 14.45
N SER A 65 2.55 12.12 14.58
CA SER A 65 1.31 12.85 14.32
C SER A 65 0.96 12.91 12.83
N LEU A 66 1.95 12.73 11.94
CA LEU A 66 1.78 12.73 10.48
C LEU A 66 1.39 11.36 9.93
N MET A 67 1.52 10.30 10.74
CA MET A 67 1.11 8.96 10.35
C MET A 67 -0.39 8.76 10.55
N GLY A 68 -0.96 7.85 9.75
CA GLY A 68 -2.39 7.58 9.76
C GLY A 68 -3.10 8.09 8.50
N ALA A 69 -4.12 7.36 8.08
CA ALA A 69 -4.78 7.58 6.80
C ALA A 69 -5.34 9.01 6.61
N ASP A 70 -5.76 9.67 7.69
CA ASP A 70 -6.23 11.05 7.63
C ASP A 70 -5.05 12.03 7.50
N LYS A 71 -3.99 11.83 8.25
CA LYS A 71 -2.84 12.73 8.29
C LYS A 71 -1.89 12.56 7.10
N GLU A 72 -1.78 11.37 6.56
CA GLU A 72 -1.00 11.09 5.34
C GLU A 72 -1.46 11.92 4.13
N ARG A 73 -2.71 12.38 4.10
CA ARG A 73 -3.19 13.34 3.08
C ARG A 73 -2.44 14.67 3.06
N LEU A 74 -1.77 15.01 4.14
CA LEU A 74 -1.03 16.28 4.27
C LEU A 74 0.29 16.25 3.50
N TRP A 75 0.94 15.07 3.42
CA TRP A 75 2.27 14.95 2.88
C TRP A 75 2.39 13.92 1.73
N ALA A 76 1.45 12.99 1.59
CA ALA A 76 1.46 11.97 0.53
C ALA A 76 0.63 12.41 -0.68
N PRO A 77 1.24 12.85 -1.79
CA PRO A 77 0.51 13.35 -2.96
C PRO A 77 -0.43 12.28 -3.55
N GLY A 78 -1.69 12.64 -3.77
CA GLY A 78 -2.70 11.74 -4.35
C GLY A 78 -3.30 10.73 -3.38
N TRP A 79 -2.85 10.68 -2.12
CA TRP A 79 -3.49 9.88 -1.09
C TRP A 79 -4.90 10.39 -0.80
N ASN A 80 -5.91 9.59 -1.12
CA ASN A 80 -7.32 9.99 -1.00
C ASN A 80 -8.18 8.85 -0.45
N PRO A 81 -8.04 8.49 0.83
CA PRO A 81 -8.84 7.46 1.47
C PRO A 81 -10.28 7.88 1.68
N LYS A 82 -11.21 6.95 1.49
CA LYS A 82 -12.61 7.09 1.88
C LYS A 82 -12.79 6.46 3.27
N PHE A 83 -13.02 7.30 4.28
CA PHE A 83 -13.19 6.83 5.65
C PHE A 83 -14.54 6.15 5.84
N ILE A 84 -14.55 5.02 6.57
CA ILE A 84 -15.72 4.20 6.87
C ILE A 84 -16.01 4.26 8.37
N TYR A 85 -14.97 4.09 9.21
CA TYR A 85 -15.08 4.13 10.67
C TYR A 85 -13.76 4.64 11.27
N PRO A 86 -13.80 5.51 12.30
CA PRO A 86 -14.98 6.17 12.87
C PRO A 86 -15.52 7.30 11.99
N ALA A 87 -16.70 7.81 12.36
CA ALA A 87 -17.24 9.04 11.81
C ALA A 87 -17.44 10.05 12.97
N PRO A 88 -16.81 11.26 12.97
CA PRO A 88 -15.83 11.73 11.98
C PRO A 88 -14.55 10.89 11.94
N ALA A 89 -13.78 11.01 10.85
CA ALA A 89 -12.50 10.32 10.70
C ALA A 89 -11.52 10.68 11.82
N SER A 90 -10.84 9.66 12.35
CA SER A 90 -9.82 9.83 13.39
C SER A 90 -8.83 8.68 13.31
N ASP A 91 -7.55 9.00 13.12
CA ASP A 91 -6.48 8.02 13.08
C ASP A 91 -6.31 7.34 14.45
N LYS A 92 -6.76 6.09 14.51
CA LYS A 92 -6.71 5.26 15.72
C LYS A 92 -6.71 3.77 15.36
N GLN A 93 -6.38 2.94 16.32
CA GLN A 93 -6.57 1.48 16.19
C GLN A 93 -8.04 1.14 15.92
N GLY A 94 -8.26 0.20 15.01
CA GLY A 94 -9.59 -0.21 14.57
C GLY A 94 -10.24 0.73 13.55
N MET A 95 -9.53 1.79 13.09
CA MET A 95 -10.00 2.62 11.97
C MET A 95 -10.13 1.77 10.70
N VAL A 96 -11.22 1.98 9.96
CA VAL A 96 -11.49 1.32 8.67
C VAL A 96 -11.67 2.37 7.58
N PHE A 97 -11.01 2.19 6.45
CA PHE A 97 -11.13 3.05 5.28
C PHE A 97 -10.92 2.25 3.99
N ALA A 98 -11.26 2.84 2.87
CA ALA A 98 -11.06 2.26 1.54
C ALA A 98 -10.20 3.19 0.67
N VAL A 99 -9.40 2.59 -0.22
CA VAL A 99 -8.60 3.32 -1.21
C VAL A 99 -8.93 2.77 -2.60
N ALA A 100 -9.18 3.69 -3.54
CA ALA A 100 -9.51 3.32 -4.91
C ALA A 100 -8.25 2.95 -5.73
N HIS A 101 -8.37 1.88 -6.52
CA HIS A 101 -7.35 1.39 -7.45
C HIS A 101 -8.02 1.15 -8.82
N GLY A 102 -8.29 2.23 -9.54
CA GLY A 102 -9.05 2.16 -10.78
C GLY A 102 -10.51 1.74 -10.51
N ASP A 103 -10.91 0.60 -11.03
CA ASP A 103 -12.23 -0.01 -10.87
C ASP A 103 -12.41 -0.82 -9.57
N ARG A 104 -11.36 -0.98 -8.78
CA ARG A 104 -11.35 -1.75 -7.52
C ARG A 104 -11.09 -0.86 -6.32
N ASN A 105 -11.48 -1.35 -5.15
CA ASN A 105 -11.15 -0.72 -3.88
C ASN A 105 -10.44 -1.73 -2.97
N SER A 106 -9.38 -1.27 -2.32
CA SER A 106 -8.82 -1.98 -1.16
C SER A 106 -9.54 -1.53 0.11
N VAL A 107 -9.70 -2.46 1.05
CA VAL A 107 -10.18 -2.17 2.40
C VAL A 107 -9.01 -2.23 3.36
N TRP A 108 -8.88 -1.21 4.18
CA TRP A 108 -7.79 -1.00 5.12
C TRP A 108 -8.28 -0.99 6.56
N VAL A 109 -7.48 -1.53 7.44
CA VAL A 109 -7.71 -1.49 8.90
C VAL A 109 -6.42 -1.11 9.60
N ASN A 110 -6.47 -0.12 10.51
CA ASN A 110 -5.37 0.14 11.43
C ASN A 110 -5.41 -0.92 12.54
N THR A 111 -4.57 -1.93 12.46
CA THR A 111 -4.54 -3.04 13.44
C THR A 111 -3.76 -2.68 14.69
N GLU A 112 -2.75 -1.79 14.59
CA GLU A 112 -2.07 -1.15 15.72
C GLU A 112 -1.93 0.35 15.44
N PHE A 113 -2.16 1.18 16.45
CA PHE A 113 -1.99 2.63 16.31
C PHE A 113 -1.53 3.24 17.64
N ASN A 114 -0.27 3.04 17.99
CA ASN A 114 0.33 3.53 19.23
C ASN A 114 1.42 4.58 18.93
N ARG A 115 1.01 5.82 18.71
CA ARG A 115 1.93 6.93 18.40
C ARG A 115 2.96 7.19 19.48
N LYS A 116 2.62 6.99 20.77
CA LYS A 116 3.55 7.21 21.89
C LYS A 116 4.71 6.22 21.87
N MET A 117 4.46 5.01 21.44
CA MET A 117 5.47 3.96 21.29
C MET A 117 6.08 3.91 19.89
N GLY A 118 5.64 4.80 18.99
CA GLY A 118 6.07 4.80 17.60
C GLY A 118 5.65 3.55 16.81
N ARG A 119 4.58 2.86 17.21
CA ARG A 119 4.15 1.59 16.60
C ARG A 119 2.82 1.76 15.89
N ILE A 120 2.85 1.54 14.58
CA ILE A 120 1.67 1.65 13.72
C ILE A 120 1.65 0.46 12.78
N GLN A 121 0.48 -0.14 12.58
CA GLN A 121 0.31 -1.24 11.63
C GLN A 121 -1.01 -1.09 10.89
N TYR A 122 -0.94 -1.27 9.59
CA TYR A 122 -2.08 -1.35 8.70
C TYR A 122 -2.17 -2.76 8.11
N VAL A 123 -3.39 -3.24 7.95
CA VAL A 123 -3.67 -4.38 7.08
C VAL A 123 -4.61 -3.90 5.98
N TYR A 124 -4.29 -4.21 4.73
CA TYR A 124 -5.25 -4.01 3.67
C TYR A 124 -5.40 -5.23 2.77
N VAL A 125 -6.58 -5.36 2.22
CA VAL A 125 -6.90 -6.38 1.24
C VAL A 125 -7.42 -5.71 -0.03
N LEU A 126 -6.80 -6.02 -1.15
CA LEU A 126 -7.34 -5.76 -2.48
C LEU A 126 -7.91 -7.10 -2.99
N PRO A 127 -9.25 -7.23 -3.05
CA PRO A 127 -9.90 -8.50 -3.34
C PRO A 127 -9.38 -9.18 -4.59
N ASP A 128 -9.23 -10.49 -4.55
CA ASP A 128 -8.70 -11.37 -5.62
C ASP A 128 -7.26 -11.09 -6.05
N MET A 129 -6.59 -10.11 -5.42
CA MET A 129 -5.25 -9.70 -5.80
C MET A 129 -4.22 -9.99 -4.70
N LEU A 130 -4.30 -9.29 -3.59
CA LEU A 130 -3.32 -9.42 -2.50
C LEU A 130 -3.89 -8.99 -1.15
N ALA A 131 -3.27 -9.52 -0.10
CA ALA A 131 -3.32 -8.97 1.25
C ALA A 131 -1.94 -8.39 1.60
N THR A 132 -1.91 -7.27 2.34
CA THR A 132 -0.68 -6.62 2.78
C THR A 132 -0.78 -6.26 4.25
N VAL A 133 0.27 -6.53 5.00
CA VAL A 133 0.54 -5.93 6.30
C VAL A 133 1.63 -4.89 6.11
N ILE A 134 1.41 -3.68 6.63
CA ILE A 134 2.40 -2.61 6.64
C ILE A 134 2.67 -2.27 8.10
N THR A 135 3.92 -2.42 8.53
CA THR A 135 4.33 -2.12 9.90
C THR A 135 5.30 -0.95 9.89
N LEU A 136 5.03 0.06 10.71
CA LEU A 136 5.91 1.19 10.96
C LEU A 136 6.44 1.13 12.38
N GLN A 137 7.77 1.30 12.52
CA GLN A 137 8.43 1.54 13.79
C GLN A 137 9.15 2.88 13.72
N LEU A 138 8.76 3.80 14.59
CA LEU A 138 9.36 5.11 14.75
C LEU A 138 10.21 5.10 16.03
N THR A 139 11.47 5.51 15.92
CA THR A 139 12.43 5.51 17.04
C THR A 139 13.11 6.87 17.13
N PRO A 140 13.16 7.53 18.32
CA PRO A 140 13.88 8.78 18.47
C PRO A 140 15.38 8.63 18.17
N GLU A 141 15.95 9.55 17.37
CA GLU A 141 17.38 9.69 17.10
C GLU A 141 17.84 11.12 17.37
N GLY A 142 18.09 11.46 18.64
CA GLY A 142 18.40 12.82 19.05
C GLY A 142 17.19 13.76 18.89
N ARG A 143 17.28 14.72 17.95
CA ARG A 143 16.17 15.61 17.59
C ARG A 143 15.32 15.09 16.42
N ASP A 144 15.80 14.07 15.75
CA ASP A 144 15.19 13.45 14.60
C ASP A 144 14.48 12.16 14.99
N THR A 145 13.78 11.57 14.04
CA THR A 145 13.10 10.29 14.20
C THR A 145 13.50 9.37 13.06
N ARG A 146 14.01 8.17 13.41
CA ARG A 146 14.16 7.08 12.47
C ARG A 146 12.83 6.41 12.25
N VAL A 147 12.43 6.27 11.00
CA VAL A 147 11.21 5.57 10.57
C VAL A 147 11.63 4.32 9.82
N GLU A 148 11.21 3.16 10.31
CA GLU A 148 11.37 1.87 9.63
C GLU A 148 10.00 1.39 9.16
N VAL A 149 9.92 0.98 7.91
CA VAL A 149 8.69 0.49 7.28
C VAL A 149 8.92 -0.90 6.73
N GLU A 150 8.03 -1.81 7.06
CA GLU A 150 8.01 -3.17 6.52
C GLU A 150 6.73 -3.40 5.74
N TYR A 151 6.84 -3.91 4.51
CA TYR A 151 5.77 -4.42 3.71
C TYR A 151 5.82 -5.94 3.65
N ASP A 152 4.74 -6.57 4.10
CA ASP A 152 4.53 -8.02 4.04
C ASP A 152 3.32 -8.27 3.12
N ARG A 153 3.57 -8.81 1.91
CA ARG A 153 2.56 -8.94 0.86
C ARG A 153 2.36 -10.39 0.48
N THR A 154 1.10 -10.83 0.41
CA THR A 154 0.70 -12.17 -0.01
C THR A 154 -0.26 -12.09 -1.20
N ALA A 155 0.05 -12.79 -2.29
CA ALA A 155 -0.88 -12.95 -3.40
C ALA A 155 -2.10 -13.77 -2.97
N LEU A 156 -3.29 -13.41 -3.45
CA LEU A 156 -4.52 -14.14 -3.16
C LEU A 156 -4.92 -15.10 -4.29
N SER A 157 -4.18 -15.08 -5.41
CA SER A 157 -4.31 -16.06 -6.47
C SER A 157 -2.97 -16.23 -7.21
N ALA A 158 -2.79 -17.36 -7.90
CA ALA A 158 -1.56 -17.67 -8.63
C ALA A 158 -1.28 -16.65 -9.76
N GLU A 159 -2.31 -16.12 -10.40
CA GLU A 159 -2.23 -15.11 -11.44
C GLU A 159 -1.62 -13.80 -10.93
N GLN A 160 -1.70 -13.55 -9.62
CA GLN A 160 -1.15 -12.34 -9.01
C GLN A 160 0.29 -12.49 -8.51
N ASN A 161 0.84 -13.70 -8.57
CA ASN A 161 2.20 -13.99 -8.09
C ASN A 161 3.27 -13.10 -8.71
N ALA A 162 3.24 -12.93 -10.02
CA ALA A 162 4.21 -12.08 -10.72
C ALA A 162 4.10 -10.61 -10.29
N LYS A 163 2.89 -10.13 -10.08
CA LYS A 163 2.64 -8.76 -9.64
C LYS A 163 3.15 -8.53 -8.21
N VAL A 164 2.84 -9.42 -7.28
CA VAL A 164 3.31 -9.31 -5.88
C VAL A 164 4.84 -9.32 -5.84
N ARG A 165 5.51 -10.22 -6.58
CA ARG A 165 6.97 -10.21 -6.68
C ARG A 165 7.54 -8.93 -7.29
N GLY A 166 6.85 -8.37 -8.30
CA GLY A 166 7.27 -7.10 -8.92
C GLY A 166 7.14 -5.88 -7.99
N MET A 167 6.27 -5.93 -6.98
CA MET A 167 6.13 -4.85 -5.98
C MET A 167 7.31 -4.81 -5.01
N ALA A 168 8.01 -5.92 -4.78
CA ALA A 168 9.11 -6.00 -3.82
C ALA A 168 10.23 -4.97 -4.09
N GLU A 169 10.60 -4.73 -5.35
CA GLU A 169 11.60 -3.72 -5.70
C GLU A 169 11.12 -2.30 -5.40
N GLN A 170 9.85 -2.02 -5.69
CA GLN A 170 9.24 -0.72 -5.41
C GLN A 170 9.20 -0.46 -3.91
N ASP A 171 8.81 -1.47 -3.12
CA ASP A 171 8.76 -1.39 -1.66
C ASP A 171 10.14 -1.08 -1.07
N ARG A 172 11.20 -1.78 -1.52
CA ARG A 172 12.58 -1.50 -1.05
C ARG A 172 13.05 -0.09 -1.35
N ASN A 173 12.62 0.49 -2.45
CA ASN A 173 13.08 1.79 -2.94
C ASN A 173 12.21 2.97 -2.47
N ALA A 174 11.10 2.72 -1.77
CA ALA A 174 10.15 3.77 -1.38
C ALA A 174 10.69 4.77 -0.32
N GLY A 175 11.74 4.39 0.42
CA GLY A 175 12.24 5.18 1.56
C GLY A 175 12.67 6.60 1.20
N ALA A 176 13.32 6.79 0.06
CA ALA A 176 13.78 8.13 -0.37
C ALA A 176 12.62 9.07 -0.67
N GLU A 177 11.54 8.56 -1.28
CA GLU A 177 10.34 9.34 -1.58
C GLU A 177 9.59 9.71 -0.30
N TRP A 178 9.40 8.77 0.62
CA TRP A 178 8.77 9.04 1.91
C TRP A 178 9.56 10.07 2.72
N GLN A 179 10.90 9.92 2.78
CA GLN A 179 11.78 10.88 3.46
C GLN A 179 11.62 12.28 2.89
N GLN A 180 11.64 12.41 1.57
CA GLN A 180 11.52 13.70 0.90
C GLN A 180 10.17 14.35 1.23
N GLN A 181 9.07 13.65 1.02
CA GLN A 181 7.71 14.17 1.20
C GLN A 181 7.44 14.61 2.63
N ILE A 182 7.82 13.77 3.62
CA ILE A 182 7.64 14.09 5.04
C ILE A 182 8.51 15.26 5.46
N ASN A 183 9.79 15.30 5.06
CA ASN A 183 10.69 16.40 5.45
C ASN A 183 10.34 17.72 4.75
N GLU A 184 9.86 17.71 3.51
CA GLU A 184 9.31 18.90 2.84
C GLU A 184 8.08 19.44 3.59
N TYR A 185 7.18 18.56 4.02
CA TYR A 185 6.03 18.95 4.81
C TYR A 185 6.44 19.58 6.15
N LEU A 186 7.35 18.93 6.88
CA LEU A 186 7.86 19.41 8.18
C LEU A 186 8.52 20.79 8.04
N GLN A 187 9.37 20.99 7.02
CA GLN A 187 10.02 22.30 6.77
C GLN A 187 9.03 23.42 6.46
N ALA A 188 7.91 23.10 5.82
CA ALA A 188 6.92 24.11 5.43
C ALA A 188 5.99 24.51 6.61
N HIS A 189 5.98 23.76 7.72
CA HIS A 189 5.02 23.95 8.81
C HIS A 189 5.69 24.16 10.19
N ASN A 190 7.03 24.16 10.26
CA ASN A 190 7.86 24.57 11.39
C ASN A 190 8.51 25.92 11.09
#